data_ab5d51e94008b52d152daef3ce11c65c
#
_entry.id   ab5d51e94008b52d152daef3ce11c65c
#
_cell.length_a   1.000
_cell.length_b   1.000
_cell.length_c   1.000
_cell.angle_alpha   90.00
_cell.angle_beta   90.00
_cell.angle_gamma   90.00
#
_symmetry.space_group_name_H-M   'P 1'
#
loop_
_entity.id
_entity.type
_entity.pdbx_description
1 polymer ?
#
loop_
_entity_poly.entity_id
_entity_poly.type
_entity_poly.pdbx_seq_one_letter_code
_entity_poly.pdbx_strand_id
1 'polypeptide(L)'
;MPGHKRNLKIDPLLDAISQIDITEITGFDDLHHPEEMIRELMDDLKQIYGTKESYLLVNSSTAGNLAAIAALCNIGDKILVARNCHKSVYHAIELLGLDPIYIYPEIDEYGICKGITKEQIENIITKETSIKAMVLVSPTYEGRVSDIEGISDVLHRNNIPLIVDEAH
;
A
#
# COMPACT_ATOMS: atom_id res chain seq x y z
N MET A 1 -9.81 12.14 25.53
CA MET A 1 -10.86 13.18 25.33
C MET A 1 -10.31 14.24 24.39
N PRO A 2 -11.02 14.54 23.28
CA PRO A 2 -10.59 15.60 22.36
C PRO A 2 -10.40 16.94 23.07
N GLY A 3 -9.39 17.70 22.66
CA GLY A 3 -9.03 18.98 23.30
C GLY A 3 -10.12 20.04 23.28
N HIS A 4 -11.00 20.01 22.28
CA HIS A 4 -12.12 20.94 22.11
C HIS A 4 -13.25 20.77 23.14
N LYS A 5 -13.30 19.66 23.90
CA LYS A 5 -14.33 19.40 24.92
C LYS A 5 -15.78 19.51 24.41
N ARG A 6 -16.02 19.38 23.10
CA ARG A 6 -17.31 19.60 22.42
C ARG A 6 -17.89 21.01 22.67
N ASN A 7 -17.04 22.01 22.81
CA ASN A 7 -17.42 23.38 23.12
C ASN A 7 -16.74 24.40 22.21
N LEU A 8 -16.61 24.10 20.92
CA LEU A 8 -16.11 25.00 19.90
C LEU A 8 -17.29 25.84 19.33
N LYS A 9 -17.54 27.01 19.88
CA LYS A 9 -18.53 27.97 19.36
C LYS A 9 -17.89 29.01 18.46
N ILE A 10 -16.97 28.61 17.60
CA ILE A 10 -16.21 29.52 16.72
C ILE A 10 -16.88 29.59 15.35
N ASP A 11 -17.29 28.44 14.82
CA ASP A 11 -17.87 28.28 13.49
C ASP A 11 -18.87 27.11 13.51
N PRO A 12 -20.05 27.22 12.86
CA PRO A 12 -21.06 26.16 12.89
C PRO A 12 -20.55 24.80 12.36
N LEU A 13 -19.64 24.79 11.35
CA LEU A 13 -19.07 23.57 10.81
C LEU A 13 -18.10 22.92 11.82
N LEU A 14 -17.23 23.70 12.43
CA LEU A 14 -16.29 23.22 13.45
C LEU A 14 -17.03 22.72 14.70
N ASP A 15 -18.12 23.38 15.08
CA ASP A 15 -18.95 22.91 16.19
C ASP A 15 -19.61 21.57 15.86
N ALA A 16 -20.18 21.42 14.67
CA ALA A 16 -20.77 20.15 14.22
C ALA A 16 -19.73 19.02 14.21
N ILE A 17 -18.53 19.24 13.68
CA ILE A 17 -17.43 18.28 13.68
C ILE A 17 -17.04 17.91 15.12
N SER A 18 -16.95 18.89 16.01
CA SER A 18 -16.57 18.65 17.40
C SER A 18 -17.58 17.80 18.19
N GLN A 19 -18.87 17.79 17.77
CA GLN A 19 -19.89 16.97 18.39
C GLN A 19 -19.76 15.48 18.06
N ILE A 20 -19.23 15.16 16.88
CA ILE A 20 -19.05 13.79 16.39
C ILE A 20 -17.62 13.26 16.59
N ASP A 21 -16.68 14.13 16.96
CA ASP A 21 -15.30 13.71 17.26
C ASP A 21 -15.25 12.99 18.60
N ILE A 22 -14.74 11.77 18.58
CA ILE A 22 -14.64 10.85 19.72
C ILE A 22 -13.23 10.28 19.81
N THR A 23 -12.92 9.69 20.94
CA THR A 23 -11.71 8.89 21.16
C THR A 23 -12.07 7.45 21.49
N GLU A 24 -11.11 6.65 21.91
CA GLU A 24 -11.27 5.27 22.33
C GLU A 24 -12.15 5.20 23.59
N ILE A 25 -13.47 5.10 23.40
CA ILE A 25 -14.46 4.92 24.46
C ILE A 25 -15.23 3.63 24.22
N THR A 26 -15.74 3.02 25.28
CA THR A 26 -16.51 1.78 25.19
C THR A 26 -17.60 1.87 24.13
N GLY A 27 -17.63 0.90 23.21
CA GLY A 27 -18.57 0.83 22.09
C GLY A 27 -18.14 1.56 20.83
N PHE A 28 -16.94 2.20 20.80
CA PHE A 28 -16.40 2.88 19.61
C PHE A 28 -15.02 2.37 19.18
N ASP A 29 -14.46 1.43 19.96
CA ASP A 29 -13.23 0.72 19.64
C ASP A 29 -11.95 1.60 19.57
N ASP A 30 -10.79 0.98 19.34
CA ASP A 30 -9.47 1.58 19.15
C ASP A 30 -8.81 1.00 17.91
N LEU A 31 -8.46 1.82 16.94
CA LEU A 31 -7.85 1.38 15.70
C LEU A 31 -6.50 0.66 15.90
N HIS A 32 -5.77 0.97 16.97
CA HIS A 32 -4.48 0.33 17.28
C HIS A 32 -4.65 -1.00 18.04
N HIS A 33 -5.81 -1.17 18.71
CA HIS A 33 -6.19 -2.38 19.45
C HIS A 33 -7.65 -2.73 19.17
N PRO A 34 -8.02 -3.07 17.92
CA PRO A 34 -9.40 -3.29 17.54
C PRO A 34 -9.95 -4.58 18.17
N GLU A 35 -11.00 -4.47 18.98
CA GLU A 35 -11.66 -5.58 19.68
C GLU A 35 -13.19 -5.61 19.44
N GLU A 36 -13.78 -4.50 18.94
CA GLU A 36 -15.21 -4.33 18.75
C GLU A 36 -15.55 -4.05 17.26
N MET A 37 -16.21 -2.94 16.96
CA MET A 37 -16.73 -2.61 15.61
C MET A 37 -15.66 -2.48 14.53
N ILE A 38 -14.47 -2.00 14.88
CA ILE A 38 -13.35 -1.92 13.94
C ILE A 38 -12.83 -3.33 13.61
N ARG A 39 -12.77 -4.20 14.61
CA ARG A 39 -12.39 -5.60 14.41
C ARG A 39 -13.40 -6.33 13.53
N GLU A 40 -14.70 -6.16 13.78
CA GLU A 40 -15.77 -6.73 12.96
C GLU A 40 -15.64 -6.28 11.51
N LEU A 41 -15.43 -4.98 11.27
CA LEU A 41 -15.24 -4.46 9.92
C LEU A 41 -14.01 -5.05 9.23
N MET A 42 -12.88 -5.20 9.93
CA MET A 42 -11.67 -5.85 9.38
C MET A 42 -11.95 -7.31 9.02
N ASP A 43 -12.69 -8.04 9.83
CA ASP A 43 -13.06 -9.43 9.57
C ASP A 43 -14.03 -9.56 8.39
N ASP A 44 -14.99 -8.65 8.24
CA ASP A 44 -15.88 -8.57 7.08
C ASP A 44 -15.09 -8.31 5.78
N LEU A 45 -14.17 -7.35 5.81
CA LEU A 45 -13.29 -7.07 4.67
C LEU A 45 -12.43 -8.28 4.30
N LYS A 46 -11.88 -8.97 5.29
CA LYS A 46 -11.13 -10.21 5.09
C LYS A 46 -11.96 -11.29 4.38
N GLN A 47 -13.24 -11.44 4.74
CA GLN A 47 -14.14 -12.39 4.09
C GLN A 47 -14.49 -11.96 2.66
N ILE A 48 -14.82 -10.69 2.45
CA ILE A 48 -15.21 -10.15 1.14
C ILE A 48 -14.06 -10.26 0.13
N TYR A 49 -12.85 -9.92 0.54
CA TYR A 49 -11.66 -9.95 -0.33
C TYR A 49 -10.91 -11.29 -0.34
N GLY A 50 -11.31 -12.26 0.50
CA GLY A 50 -10.64 -13.55 0.60
C GLY A 50 -9.18 -13.46 1.07
N THR A 51 -8.86 -12.43 1.85
CA THR A 51 -7.50 -12.18 2.35
C THR A 51 -7.22 -12.91 3.66
N LYS A 52 -5.95 -13.09 3.99
CA LYS A 52 -5.54 -13.63 5.30
C LYS A 52 -5.82 -12.63 6.42
N GLU A 53 -5.55 -11.36 6.19
CA GLU A 53 -5.83 -10.24 7.09
C GLU A 53 -6.20 -9.00 6.27
N SER A 54 -6.99 -8.10 6.86
CA SER A 54 -7.35 -6.79 6.31
C SER A 54 -7.16 -5.72 7.37
N TYR A 55 -6.63 -4.57 6.99
CA TYR A 55 -6.33 -3.47 7.89
C TYR A 55 -6.96 -2.17 7.39
N LEU A 56 -7.58 -1.42 8.28
CA LEU A 56 -8.02 -0.07 8.01
C LEU A 56 -6.84 0.89 8.15
N LEU A 57 -6.66 1.74 7.16
CA LEU A 57 -5.57 2.71 7.15
C LEU A 57 -6.11 4.14 7.32
N VAL A 58 -5.41 4.92 8.13
CA VAL A 58 -5.53 6.39 8.14
C VAL A 58 -4.39 6.98 7.28
N ASN A 59 -4.56 8.22 6.81
CA ASN A 59 -3.56 8.93 6.00
C ASN A 59 -3.30 8.33 4.61
N SER A 60 -4.35 7.79 3.98
CA SER A 60 -4.37 7.31 2.58
C SER A 60 -3.50 6.09 2.26
N SER A 61 -3.55 5.64 0.99
CA SER A 61 -2.67 4.59 0.44
C SER A 61 -1.17 4.92 0.58
N THR A 62 -0.82 6.19 0.72
CA THR A 62 0.57 6.60 1.01
C THR A 62 1.08 5.96 2.30
N ALA A 63 0.30 6.00 3.38
CA ALA A 63 0.66 5.33 4.63
C ALA A 63 0.74 3.81 4.45
N GLY A 64 -0.16 3.23 3.65
CA GLY A 64 -0.15 1.82 3.31
C GLY A 64 1.12 1.38 2.59
N ASN A 65 1.53 2.12 1.56
CA ASN A 65 2.77 1.85 0.82
C ASN A 65 4.01 1.93 1.71
N LEU A 66 4.11 2.99 2.55
CA LEU A 66 5.23 3.12 3.49
C LEU A 66 5.25 1.96 4.50
N ALA A 67 4.10 1.62 5.08
CA ALA A 67 4.00 0.55 6.08
C ALA A 67 4.33 -0.83 5.48
N ALA A 68 3.79 -1.15 4.29
CA ALA A 68 4.04 -2.42 3.62
C ALA A 68 5.52 -2.60 3.26
N ILE A 69 6.17 -1.56 2.72
CA ILE A 69 7.59 -1.60 2.38
C ILE A 69 8.44 -1.72 3.65
N ALA A 70 8.14 -0.93 4.69
CA ALA A 70 8.86 -0.99 5.96
C ALA A 70 8.71 -2.34 6.70
N ALA A 71 7.59 -3.03 6.50
CA ALA A 71 7.38 -4.36 7.08
C ALA A 71 8.23 -5.46 6.41
N LEU A 72 8.65 -5.27 5.16
CA LEU A 72 9.33 -6.28 4.36
C LEU A 72 10.84 -6.01 4.21
N CYS A 73 11.27 -4.76 4.31
CA CYS A 73 12.63 -4.33 3.97
C CYS A 73 13.33 -3.66 5.14
N ASN A 74 14.64 -3.86 5.23
CA ASN A 74 15.56 -3.18 6.13
C ASN A 74 16.49 -2.24 5.35
N ILE A 75 17.21 -1.36 6.05
CA ILE A 75 18.20 -0.45 5.45
C ILE A 75 19.19 -1.24 4.60
N GLY A 76 19.39 -0.81 3.36
CA GLY A 76 20.31 -1.41 2.39
C GLY A 76 19.75 -2.63 1.64
N ASP A 77 18.53 -3.07 1.94
CA ASP A 77 17.90 -4.16 1.18
C ASP A 77 17.56 -3.72 -0.25
N LYS A 78 17.69 -4.65 -1.20
CA LYS A 78 17.27 -4.45 -2.58
C LYS A 78 15.77 -4.60 -2.73
N ILE A 79 15.15 -3.62 -3.40
CA ILE A 79 13.71 -3.63 -3.72
C ILE A 79 13.50 -3.46 -5.22
N LEU A 80 12.65 -4.31 -5.81
CA LEU A 80 12.27 -4.23 -7.22
C LEU A 80 11.06 -3.32 -7.37
N VAL A 81 11.13 -2.29 -8.22
CA VAL A 81 10.12 -1.23 -8.29
C VAL A 81 9.73 -0.92 -9.74
N ALA A 82 8.45 -0.99 -10.04
CA ALA A 82 7.94 -0.48 -11.31
C ALA A 82 8.10 1.04 -11.38
N ARG A 83 8.74 1.57 -12.45
CA ARG A 83 9.14 2.99 -12.52
C ARG A 83 7.96 3.96 -12.60
N ASN A 84 6.76 3.49 -12.86
CA ASN A 84 5.51 4.25 -12.85
C ASN A 84 4.73 4.21 -11.52
N CYS A 85 5.33 3.70 -10.44
CA CYS A 85 4.73 3.73 -9.11
C CYS A 85 4.48 5.16 -8.61
N HIS A 86 3.54 5.29 -7.69
CA HIS A 86 3.26 6.56 -7.01
C HIS A 86 4.48 7.04 -6.20
N LYS A 87 4.62 8.36 -6.03
CA LYS A 87 5.74 9.00 -5.30
C LYS A 87 5.94 8.47 -3.87
N SER A 88 4.89 7.95 -3.20
CA SER A 88 5.00 7.36 -1.87
C SER A 88 5.99 6.18 -1.81
N VAL A 89 6.09 5.40 -2.88
CA VAL A 89 7.05 4.29 -2.98
C VAL A 89 8.49 4.83 -2.99
N TYR A 90 8.76 5.90 -3.74
CA TYR A 90 10.09 6.54 -3.77
C TYR A 90 10.46 7.18 -2.43
N HIS A 91 9.47 7.79 -1.74
CA HIS A 91 9.69 8.31 -0.39
C HIS A 91 10.01 7.18 0.59
N ALA A 92 9.35 6.02 0.49
CA ALA A 92 9.68 4.87 1.33
C ALA A 92 11.11 4.37 1.08
N ILE A 93 11.55 4.30 -0.18
CA ILE A 93 12.91 3.91 -0.56
C ILE A 93 13.94 4.87 0.06
N GLU A 94 13.69 6.18 -0.04
CA GLU A 94 14.57 7.21 0.51
C GLU A 94 14.61 7.15 2.04
N LEU A 95 13.46 7.12 2.69
CA LEU A 95 13.34 7.11 4.16
C LEU A 95 13.97 5.87 4.79
N LEU A 96 13.86 4.72 4.13
CA LEU A 96 14.38 3.44 4.63
C LEU A 96 15.80 3.15 4.11
N GLY A 97 16.38 4.00 3.25
CA GLY A 97 17.70 3.79 2.69
C GLY A 97 17.83 2.49 1.90
N LEU A 98 16.83 2.17 1.07
CA LEU A 98 16.80 0.95 0.26
C LEU A 98 17.61 1.11 -1.04
N ASP A 99 18.02 -0.02 -1.63
CA ASP A 99 18.69 -0.10 -2.93
C ASP A 99 17.67 -0.49 -4.03
N PRO A 100 17.13 0.46 -4.82
CA PRO A 100 16.08 0.18 -5.77
C PRO A 100 16.61 -0.37 -7.09
N ILE A 101 16.00 -1.44 -7.58
CA ILE A 101 16.13 -1.96 -8.94
C ILE A 101 14.86 -1.55 -9.69
N TYR A 102 14.97 -0.77 -10.75
CA TYR A 102 13.83 -0.25 -11.49
C TYR A 102 13.46 -1.11 -12.70
N ILE A 103 12.16 -1.41 -12.81
CA ILE A 103 11.56 -1.94 -14.04
C ILE A 103 10.87 -0.80 -14.76
N TYR A 104 11.24 -0.59 -16.01
CA TYR A 104 10.61 0.38 -16.87
C TYR A 104 9.49 -0.30 -17.65
N PRO A 105 8.22 0.12 -17.46
CA PRO A 105 7.13 -0.38 -18.30
C PRO A 105 7.38 0.01 -19.76
N GLU A 106 6.97 -0.83 -20.67
CA GLU A 106 6.91 -0.46 -22.08
C GLU A 106 5.91 0.68 -22.28
N ILE A 107 6.15 1.49 -23.28
CA ILE A 107 5.26 2.60 -23.67
C ILE A 107 4.63 2.25 -24.99
N ASP A 108 3.31 2.45 -25.12
CA ASP A 108 2.59 2.24 -26.37
C ASP A 108 2.73 3.44 -27.32
N GLU A 109 2.12 3.33 -28.50
CA GLU A 109 2.17 4.37 -29.55
C GLU A 109 1.52 5.71 -29.13
N TYR A 110 0.73 5.73 -28.07
CA TYR A 110 0.09 6.92 -27.50
C TYR A 110 0.89 7.52 -26.33
N GLY A 111 2.04 6.95 -25.97
CA GLY A 111 2.84 7.40 -24.86
C GLY A 111 2.37 6.88 -23.50
N ILE A 112 1.48 5.88 -23.48
CA ILE A 112 0.90 5.30 -22.28
C ILE A 112 1.73 4.11 -21.80
N CYS A 113 2.00 4.04 -20.50
CA CYS A 113 2.67 2.89 -19.88
C CYS A 113 1.81 1.62 -19.98
N LYS A 114 2.40 0.56 -20.51
CA LYS A 114 1.81 -0.78 -20.47
C LYS A 114 1.97 -1.42 -19.08
N GLY A 115 1.20 -2.49 -18.82
CA GLY A 115 1.40 -3.32 -17.63
C GLY A 115 2.78 -4.01 -17.65
N ILE A 116 3.27 -4.35 -16.47
CA ILE A 116 4.47 -5.19 -16.30
C ILE A 116 4.10 -6.64 -16.61
N THR A 117 5.01 -7.38 -17.24
CA THR A 117 4.82 -8.81 -17.57
C THR A 117 5.71 -9.69 -16.70
N LYS A 118 5.33 -10.98 -16.57
CA LYS A 118 6.13 -11.96 -15.84
C LYS A 118 7.51 -12.18 -16.46
N GLU A 119 7.62 -12.12 -17.80
CA GLU A 119 8.88 -12.31 -18.51
C GLU A 119 9.90 -11.20 -18.15
N GLN A 120 9.43 -9.96 -17.96
CA GLN A 120 10.28 -8.86 -17.48
C GLN A 120 10.82 -9.18 -16.09
N ILE A 121 9.97 -9.71 -15.18
CA ILE A 121 10.39 -10.10 -13.84
C ILE A 121 11.40 -11.25 -13.88
N GLU A 122 11.11 -12.32 -14.60
CA GLU A 122 12.02 -13.49 -14.75
C GLU A 122 13.40 -13.06 -15.22
N ASN A 123 13.48 -12.17 -16.21
CA ASN A 123 14.74 -11.65 -16.73
C ASN A 123 15.55 -10.86 -15.70
N ILE A 124 14.89 -10.22 -14.74
CA ILE A 124 15.57 -9.41 -13.70
C ILE A 124 16.04 -10.33 -12.58
N ILE A 125 15.17 -11.18 -12.03
CA ILE A 125 15.51 -12.03 -10.87
C ILE A 125 16.58 -13.08 -11.19
N THR A 126 16.77 -13.43 -12.46
CA THR A 126 17.90 -14.29 -12.89
C THR A 126 19.24 -13.60 -12.82
N LYS A 127 19.28 -12.27 -12.89
CA LYS A 127 20.49 -11.45 -12.90
C LYS A 127 20.79 -10.80 -11.56
N GLU A 128 19.72 -10.46 -10.84
CA GLU A 128 19.77 -9.77 -9.57
C GLU A 128 19.38 -10.71 -8.43
N THR A 129 20.31 -10.90 -7.51
CA THR A 129 20.09 -11.70 -6.32
C THR A 129 19.72 -10.85 -5.12
N SER A 130 19.15 -11.45 -4.09
CA SER A 130 18.86 -10.80 -2.80
C SER A 130 17.79 -9.70 -2.86
N ILE A 131 16.88 -9.73 -3.84
CA ILE A 131 15.69 -8.88 -3.87
C ILE A 131 14.79 -9.28 -2.70
N LYS A 132 14.41 -8.32 -1.84
CA LYS A 132 13.60 -8.55 -0.65
C LYS A 132 12.11 -8.44 -0.90
N ALA A 133 11.70 -7.53 -1.78
CA ALA A 133 10.31 -7.32 -2.13
C ALA A 133 10.19 -6.72 -3.54
N MET A 134 9.01 -6.80 -4.13
CA MET A 134 8.66 -6.03 -5.32
C MET A 134 7.46 -5.14 -5.04
N VAL A 135 7.47 -3.94 -5.64
CA VAL A 135 6.31 -3.01 -5.63
C VAL A 135 5.94 -2.66 -7.07
N LEU A 136 4.66 -2.75 -7.39
CA LEU A 136 4.11 -2.26 -8.65
C LEU A 136 2.75 -1.62 -8.42
N VAL A 137 2.31 -0.80 -9.39
CA VAL A 137 0.97 -0.24 -9.45
C VAL A 137 0.15 -0.96 -10.52
N SER A 138 -1.06 -1.42 -10.16
CA SER A 138 -1.99 -2.06 -11.08
C SER A 138 -3.41 -1.98 -10.52
N PRO A 139 -4.36 -1.33 -11.21
CA PRO A 139 -4.17 -0.66 -12.52
C PRO A 139 -3.20 0.52 -12.48
N THR A 140 -2.64 0.88 -13.64
CA THR A 140 -1.90 2.16 -13.77
C THR A 140 -2.88 3.33 -13.76
N TYR A 141 -2.38 4.57 -13.69
CA TYR A 141 -3.21 5.78 -13.75
C TYR A 141 -4.12 5.82 -14.99
N GLU A 142 -3.67 5.25 -16.10
CA GLU A 142 -4.42 5.14 -17.35
C GLU A 142 -5.31 3.89 -17.44
N GLY A 143 -5.40 3.09 -16.37
CA GLY A 143 -6.24 1.89 -16.31
C GLY A 143 -5.63 0.63 -16.94
N ARG A 144 -4.33 0.60 -17.17
CA ARG A 144 -3.66 -0.62 -17.66
C ARG A 144 -3.38 -1.59 -16.52
N VAL A 145 -3.73 -2.85 -16.70
CA VAL A 145 -3.55 -3.92 -15.70
C VAL A 145 -2.31 -4.72 -16.05
N SER A 146 -1.51 -5.07 -15.03
CA SER A 146 -0.38 -6.00 -15.14
C SER A 146 -0.85 -7.45 -14.96
N ASP A 147 -0.04 -8.43 -15.41
CA ASP A 147 -0.26 -9.84 -15.15
C ASP A 147 0.11 -10.19 -13.69
N ILE A 148 -0.75 -9.77 -12.75
CA ILE A 148 -0.49 -9.92 -11.31
C ILE A 148 -0.34 -11.37 -10.91
N GLU A 149 -1.15 -12.28 -11.45
CA GLU A 149 -1.10 -13.71 -11.15
C GLU A 149 0.24 -14.31 -11.60
N GLY A 150 0.62 -14.10 -12.88
CA GLY A 150 1.89 -14.61 -13.41
C GLY A 150 3.10 -14.01 -12.72
N ILE A 151 3.08 -12.71 -12.41
CA ILE A 151 4.13 -12.02 -11.65
C ILE A 151 4.25 -12.60 -10.23
N SER A 152 3.12 -12.74 -9.53
CA SER A 152 3.06 -13.28 -8.17
C SER A 152 3.64 -14.70 -8.11
N ASP A 153 3.27 -15.55 -9.07
CA ASP A 153 3.78 -16.92 -9.17
C ASP A 153 5.32 -16.98 -9.32
N VAL A 154 5.87 -16.10 -10.16
CA VAL A 154 7.32 -16.02 -10.37
C VAL A 154 8.03 -15.55 -9.12
N LEU A 155 7.53 -14.49 -8.48
CA LEU A 155 8.13 -13.91 -7.29
C LEU A 155 8.05 -14.85 -6.08
N HIS A 156 6.90 -15.46 -5.84
CA HIS A 156 6.70 -16.39 -4.71
C HIS A 156 7.56 -17.65 -4.80
N ARG A 157 7.78 -18.20 -6.02
CA ARG A 157 8.75 -19.29 -6.22
C ARG A 157 10.18 -18.92 -5.84
N ASN A 158 10.49 -17.62 -5.83
CA ASN A 158 11.79 -17.09 -5.42
C ASN A 158 11.76 -16.48 -4.01
N ASN A 159 10.69 -16.70 -3.22
CA ASN A 159 10.48 -16.15 -1.88
C ASN A 159 10.53 -14.61 -1.84
N ILE A 160 10.07 -13.94 -2.89
CA ILE A 160 9.99 -12.49 -2.98
C ILE A 160 8.51 -12.07 -2.83
N PRO A 161 8.14 -11.36 -1.78
CA PRO A 161 6.79 -10.83 -1.63
C PRO A 161 6.50 -9.71 -2.64
N LEU A 162 5.23 -9.66 -3.08
CA LEU A 162 4.72 -8.64 -4.00
C LEU A 162 3.80 -7.68 -3.27
N ILE A 163 4.05 -6.38 -3.42
CA ILE A 163 3.15 -5.29 -3.02
C ILE A 163 2.50 -4.74 -4.28
N VAL A 164 1.18 -4.71 -4.31
CA VAL A 164 0.40 -4.14 -5.41
C VAL A 164 -0.33 -2.90 -4.90
N ASP A 165 -0.05 -1.74 -5.49
CA ASP A 165 -0.78 -0.51 -5.24
C ASP A 165 -1.99 -0.48 -6.19
N GLU A 166 -3.19 -0.65 -5.65
CA GLU A 166 -4.46 -0.70 -6.37
C GLU A 166 -5.31 0.57 -6.12
N ALA A 167 -4.67 1.70 -5.86
CA ALA A 167 -5.37 2.95 -5.50
C ALA A 167 -6.18 3.57 -6.66
N HIS A 168 -6.10 3.05 -7.88
CA HIS A 168 -6.84 3.52 -9.07
C HIS A 168 -7.87 2.51 -9.58
#